data_7d3db308fe89004b4f5f680ff77ff69b
#
_entry.id   7d3db308fe89004b4f5f680ff77ff69b
#
_cell.length_a   1.000
_cell.length_b   1.000
_cell.length_c   1.000
_cell.angle_alpha   90.00
_cell.angle_beta   90.00
_cell.angle_gamma   90.00
#
_symmetry.space_group_name_H-M   'P 1'
#
loop_
_entity.id
_entity.type
_entity.pdbx_description
1 polymer ?
#
loop_
_entity_poly.entity_id
_entity_poly.type
_entity_poly.pdbx_seq_one_letter_code
_entity_poly.pdbx_strand_id
1 'polypeptide(L)'
;LLKLGREAGGTHFICLDADESFSNNFAVLAKQILPQVKPGKKIAMQWLALWKSYTHYRHDSTVWSDNWKEFIFADDPSLSYNSEQHMHLGRTPVSPDESGDSNWLRIDQNIGTVLHFQFAAYNNFQLKQSWFRCSELIQAPGTEAAINAKYSITLLDDNVGLKEMPEVWYEGIPMPTVGYDPEWGEQSFARKDLLPGIMK
;
A
#
# COMPACT_ATOMS: atom_id res chain seq x y z
N LEU A 1 8.55 -13.09 9.74
CA LEU A 1 7.66 -12.36 10.67
C LEU A 1 6.46 -13.23 11.07
N LEU A 2 5.70 -13.83 10.13
CA LEU A 2 4.53 -14.67 10.43
C LEU A 2 4.85 -15.77 11.46
N LYS A 3 5.95 -16.53 11.25
CA LYS A 3 6.40 -17.55 12.19
C LYS A 3 6.59 -16.99 13.62
N LEU A 4 7.28 -15.87 13.75
CA LEU A 4 7.50 -15.23 15.06
C LEU A 4 6.19 -14.77 15.71
N GLY A 5 5.26 -14.25 14.91
CA GLY A 5 3.94 -13.88 15.40
C GLY A 5 3.15 -15.07 15.94
N ARG A 6 3.19 -16.20 15.23
CA ARG A 6 2.57 -17.46 15.68
C ARG A 6 3.20 -17.98 16.99
N GLU A 7 4.52 -17.96 17.06
CA GLU A 7 5.27 -18.35 18.28
C GLU A 7 4.92 -17.46 19.47
N ALA A 8 4.58 -16.19 19.22
CA ALA A 8 4.10 -15.27 20.25
C ALA A 8 2.60 -15.41 20.58
N GLY A 9 1.90 -16.37 19.97
CA GLY A 9 0.46 -16.61 20.19
C GLY A 9 -0.46 -15.66 19.46
N GLY A 10 0.03 -14.96 18.41
CA GLY A 10 -0.80 -14.10 17.58
C GLY A 10 -1.82 -14.89 16.79
N THR A 11 -3.07 -14.43 16.80
CA THR A 11 -4.19 -15.04 16.07
C THR A 11 -4.69 -14.16 14.93
N HIS A 12 -4.39 -12.89 14.96
CA HIS A 12 -4.73 -11.91 13.93
C HIS A 12 -3.50 -11.05 13.63
N PHE A 13 -3.27 -10.78 12.36
CA PHE A 13 -2.10 -10.04 11.90
C PHE A 13 -2.53 -8.85 11.05
N ILE A 14 -1.85 -7.74 11.25
CA ILE A 14 -2.01 -6.50 10.50
C ILE A 14 -0.79 -6.33 9.59
N CYS A 15 -1.04 -5.99 8.33
CA CYS A 15 -0.03 -5.76 7.32
C CYS A 15 -0.20 -4.36 6.73
N LEU A 16 0.55 -3.40 7.26
CA LEU A 16 0.61 -2.03 6.75
C LEU A 16 2.03 -1.71 6.30
N ASP A 17 2.15 -0.95 5.23
CA ASP A 17 3.40 -0.33 4.84
C ASP A 17 3.69 0.90 5.73
N ALA A 18 4.94 1.36 5.77
CA ALA A 18 5.35 2.47 6.63
C ALA A 18 4.69 3.82 6.27
N ASP A 19 4.14 3.92 5.07
CA ASP A 19 3.43 5.08 4.54
C ASP A 19 1.90 4.86 4.50
N GLU A 20 1.37 4.01 5.37
CA GLU A 20 -0.06 3.70 5.48
C GLU A 20 -0.56 3.83 6.92
N SER A 21 -1.84 4.17 7.05
CA SER A 21 -2.56 4.14 8.32
C SER A 21 -4.00 3.70 8.11
N PHE A 22 -4.57 3.01 9.09
CA PHE A 22 -6.02 2.89 9.14
C PHE A 22 -6.66 4.24 9.43
N SER A 23 -7.83 4.48 8.85
CA SER A 23 -8.66 5.60 9.25
C SER A 23 -9.10 5.46 10.71
N ASN A 24 -9.29 6.59 11.39
CA ASN A 24 -9.60 6.61 12.83
C ASN A 24 -10.93 5.91 13.15
N ASN A 25 -11.95 6.01 12.30
CA ASN A 25 -13.20 5.27 12.50
C ASN A 25 -12.97 3.75 12.58
N PHE A 26 -12.09 3.19 11.75
CA PHE A 26 -11.72 1.77 11.88
C PHE A 26 -10.96 1.49 13.17
N ALA A 27 -10.00 2.33 13.54
CA ALA A 27 -9.21 2.13 14.77
C ALA A 27 -10.11 2.03 16.01
N VAL A 28 -11.18 2.83 16.07
CA VAL A 28 -12.20 2.77 17.13
C VAL A 28 -12.97 1.44 17.12
N LEU A 29 -13.34 0.94 15.95
CA LEU A 29 -14.17 -0.25 15.78
C LEU A 29 -13.35 -1.56 15.75
N ALA A 30 -12.06 -1.50 15.55
CA ALA A 30 -11.20 -2.66 15.33
C ALA A 30 -11.35 -3.73 16.43
N LYS A 31 -11.39 -3.32 17.70
CA LYS A 31 -11.55 -4.24 18.85
C LYS A 31 -12.85 -5.04 18.81
N GLN A 32 -13.88 -4.53 18.13
CA GLN A 32 -15.19 -5.21 17.99
C GLN A 32 -15.22 -6.09 16.75
N ILE A 33 -14.51 -5.71 15.69
CA ILE A 33 -14.53 -6.39 14.38
C ILE A 33 -13.57 -7.58 14.37
N LEU A 34 -12.34 -7.38 14.83
CA LEU A 34 -11.27 -8.38 14.71
C LEU A 34 -11.65 -9.74 15.32
N PRO A 35 -12.24 -9.84 16.50
CA PRO A 35 -12.63 -11.13 17.08
C PRO A 35 -13.67 -11.92 16.27
N GLN A 36 -14.34 -11.28 15.32
CA GLN A 36 -15.36 -11.91 14.48
C GLN A 36 -14.77 -12.49 13.18
N VAL A 37 -13.51 -12.18 12.87
CA VAL A 37 -12.84 -12.67 11.67
C VAL A 37 -12.40 -14.11 11.91
N LYS A 38 -12.95 -15.03 11.15
CA LYS A 38 -12.64 -16.46 11.26
C LYS A 38 -11.27 -16.78 10.69
N PRO A 39 -10.59 -17.84 11.21
CA PRO A 39 -9.33 -18.30 10.65
C PRO A 39 -9.37 -18.46 9.12
N GLY A 40 -8.32 -18.04 8.46
CA GLY A 40 -8.20 -18.05 7.00
C GLY A 40 -8.92 -16.91 6.28
N LYS A 41 -9.74 -16.10 6.98
CA LYS A 41 -10.39 -14.93 6.39
C LYS A 41 -9.53 -13.69 6.51
N LYS A 42 -9.69 -12.79 5.54
CA LYS A 42 -8.95 -11.53 5.41
C LYS A 42 -9.91 -10.36 5.40
N ILE A 43 -9.54 -9.28 6.05
CA ILE A 43 -10.24 -8.01 5.92
C ILE A 43 -9.61 -7.23 4.78
N ALA A 44 -10.42 -6.94 3.76
CA ALA A 44 -10.08 -6.06 2.67
C ALA A 44 -10.77 -4.71 2.84
N MET A 45 -10.01 -3.65 2.60
CA MET A 45 -10.46 -2.26 2.67
C MET A 45 -10.07 -1.53 1.40
N GLN A 46 -10.77 -0.45 1.11
CA GLN A 46 -10.31 0.47 0.09
C GLN A 46 -9.01 1.13 0.52
N TRP A 47 -8.06 1.18 -0.41
CA TRP A 47 -6.74 1.76 -0.25
C TRP A 47 -6.73 3.13 -0.93
N LEU A 48 -6.88 4.17 -0.13
CA LEU A 48 -7.09 5.52 -0.63
C LEU A 48 -5.76 6.23 -0.87
N ALA A 49 -5.46 6.53 -2.11
CA ALA A 49 -4.30 7.33 -2.49
C ALA A 49 -4.53 8.80 -2.12
N LEU A 50 -3.90 9.28 -1.06
CA LEU A 50 -3.90 10.70 -0.71
C LEU A 50 -3.09 11.46 -1.75
N TRP A 51 -3.75 12.38 -2.48
CA TRP A 51 -3.19 12.92 -3.70
C TRP A 51 -2.80 14.38 -3.57
N LYS A 52 -1.50 14.66 -3.58
CA LYS A 52 -0.92 16.02 -3.42
C LYS A 52 -1.45 16.76 -2.18
N SER A 53 -2.03 16.04 -1.23
CA SER A 53 -2.72 16.58 -0.06
C SER A 53 -2.84 15.52 1.02
N TYR A 54 -2.99 15.97 2.27
CA TYR A 54 -3.29 15.08 3.41
C TYR A 54 -4.79 15.03 3.74
N THR A 55 -5.61 15.80 3.05
CA THR A 55 -7.06 15.88 3.29
C THR A 55 -7.89 15.47 2.06
N HIS A 56 -7.26 15.24 0.92
CA HIS A 56 -7.93 14.82 -0.30
C HIS A 56 -7.34 13.52 -0.82
N TYR A 57 -8.20 12.66 -1.32
CA TYR A 57 -7.82 11.40 -1.95
C TYR A 57 -8.35 11.34 -3.38
N ARG A 58 -7.72 10.49 -4.16
CA ARG A 58 -8.09 10.24 -5.54
C ARG A 58 -9.44 9.54 -5.62
N HIS A 59 -10.35 10.09 -6.43
CA HIS A 59 -11.72 9.60 -6.62
C HIS A 59 -12.12 9.77 -8.09
N ASP A 60 -11.54 8.95 -8.93
CA ASP A 60 -11.78 8.90 -10.37
C ASP A 60 -12.13 7.45 -10.79
N SER A 61 -12.28 7.20 -12.09
CA SER A 61 -12.60 5.88 -12.63
C SER A 61 -11.37 5.00 -12.89
N THR A 62 -10.23 5.32 -12.27
CA THR A 62 -8.98 4.58 -12.48
C THR A 62 -8.74 3.55 -11.38
N VAL A 63 -7.78 2.67 -11.62
CA VAL A 63 -7.30 1.68 -10.63
C VAL A 63 -6.74 2.31 -9.35
N TRP A 64 -6.50 3.61 -9.33
CA TRP A 64 -6.03 4.34 -8.16
C TRP A 64 -7.14 4.74 -7.19
N SER A 65 -8.39 4.68 -7.63
CA SER A 65 -9.56 5.11 -6.84
C SER A 65 -10.41 3.97 -6.32
N ASP A 66 -10.50 2.87 -7.07
CA ASP A 66 -11.21 1.65 -6.63
C ASP A 66 -10.21 0.52 -6.40
N ASN A 67 -9.35 0.73 -5.42
CA ASN A 67 -8.28 -0.19 -5.09
C ASN A 67 -8.56 -0.87 -3.75
N TRP A 68 -8.98 -2.12 -3.81
CA TRP A 68 -9.20 -2.96 -2.65
C TRP A 68 -7.98 -3.82 -2.37
N LYS A 69 -7.56 -3.84 -1.11
CA LYS A 69 -6.45 -4.67 -0.66
C LYS A 69 -6.77 -5.28 0.69
N GLU A 70 -6.19 -6.44 0.95
CA GLU A 70 -6.21 -7.09 2.24
C GLU A 70 -5.15 -6.49 3.17
N PHE A 71 -5.56 -6.14 4.36
CA PHE A 71 -4.67 -5.52 5.36
C PHE A 71 -4.60 -6.31 6.67
N ILE A 72 -5.59 -7.15 6.91
CA ILE A 72 -5.67 -7.93 8.14
C ILE A 72 -6.08 -9.35 7.77
N PHE A 73 -5.53 -10.31 8.48
CA PHE A 73 -5.99 -11.69 8.37
C PHE A 73 -6.05 -12.37 9.73
N ALA A 74 -7.02 -13.27 9.88
CA ALA A 74 -7.02 -14.22 10.99
C ALA A 74 -6.17 -15.43 10.60
N ASP A 75 -5.23 -15.81 11.45
CA ASP A 75 -4.28 -16.87 11.15
C ASP A 75 -4.95 -18.23 10.99
N ASP A 76 -4.40 -19.00 10.09
CA ASP A 76 -4.69 -20.41 9.86
C ASP A 76 -3.40 -21.12 9.51
N PRO A 77 -3.14 -22.35 10.03
CA PRO A 77 -1.91 -23.08 9.74
C PRO A 77 -1.62 -23.31 8.26
N SER A 78 -2.66 -23.34 7.40
CA SER A 78 -2.51 -23.51 5.96
C SER A 78 -1.96 -22.27 5.25
N LEU A 79 -2.02 -21.09 5.89
CA LEU A 79 -1.59 -19.83 5.29
C LEU A 79 -0.06 -19.74 5.22
N SER A 80 0.45 -19.41 4.04
CA SER A 80 1.88 -19.20 3.81
C SER A 80 2.12 -18.08 2.80
N TYR A 81 3.28 -17.41 2.90
CA TYR A 81 3.72 -16.49 1.85
C TYR A 81 4.36 -17.25 0.70
N ASN A 82 4.05 -16.84 -0.53
CA ASN A 82 4.79 -17.33 -1.70
C ASN A 82 6.20 -16.73 -1.69
N SER A 83 7.22 -17.56 -1.55
CA SER A 83 8.62 -17.15 -1.47
C SER A 83 9.25 -16.81 -2.83
N GLU A 84 8.56 -17.09 -3.94
CA GLU A 84 9.10 -16.90 -5.29
C GLU A 84 8.90 -15.50 -5.87
N GLN A 85 8.10 -14.67 -5.20
CA GLN A 85 7.89 -13.28 -5.63
C GLN A 85 8.94 -12.37 -5.02
N HIS A 86 9.71 -11.68 -5.85
CA HIS A 86 10.77 -10.77 -5.43
C HIS A 86 10.33 -9.30 -5.32
N MET A 87 9.31 -8.89 -6.08
CA MET A 87 8.72 -7.54 -6.01
C MET A 87 7.20 -7.64 -5.94
N HIS A 88 6.61 -6.72 -5.20
CA HIS A 88 5.15 -6.69 -4.99
C HIS A 88 4.61 -8.00 -4.41
N LEU A 89 5.29 -8.53 -3.39
CA LEU A 89 4.78 -9.65 -2.59
C LEU A 89 3.35 -9.39 -2.16
N GLY A 90 2.53 -10.43 -2.21
CA GLY A 90 1.20 -10.37 -1.60
C GLY A 90 1.31 -9.87 -0.16
N ARG A 91 0.46 -8.93 0.19
CA ARG A 91 0.49 -8.26 1.50
C ARG A 91 0.17 -9.24 2.64
N THR A 92 -0.71 -10.18 2.36
CA THR A 92 -1.12 -11.24 3.29
C THR A 92 -0.75 -12.61 2.75
N PRO A 93 -0.55 -13.62 3.64
CA PRO A 93 -0.30 -14.98 3.20
C PRO A 93 -1.53 -15.57 2.51
N VAL A 94 -1.33 -16.58 1.70
CA VAL A 94 -2.36 -17.27 0.93
C VAL A 94 -2.53 -18.72 1.37
N SER A 95 -3.75 -19.23 1.22
CA SER A 95 -4.03 -20.66 1.32
C SER A 95 -3.77 -21.33 -0.03
N PRO A 96 -3.35 -22.60 -0.08
CA PRO A 96 -3.19 -23.35 -1.32
C PRO A 96 -4.46 -23.38 -2.20
N ASP A 97 -5.62 -23.34 -1.58
CA ASP A 97 -6.93 -23.39 -2.24
C ASP A 97 -7.55 -21.99 -2.50
N GLU A 98 -6.81 -20.92 -2.18
CA GLU A 98 -7.33 -19.55 -2.33
C GLU A 98 -7.34 -19.14 -3.80
N SER A 99 -8.50 -18.68 -4.27
CA SER A 99 -8.70 -18.15 -5.61
C SER A 99 -9.16 -16.69 -5.53
N GLY A 100 -8.31 -15.79 -6.00
CA GLY A 100 -8.60 -14.36 -6.02
C GLY A 100 -8.95 -13.80 -4.64
N ASP A 101 -10.10 -13.13 -4.54
CA ASP A 101 -10.59 -12.49 -3.33
C ASP A 101 -11.65 -13.31 -2.56
N SER A 102 -11.71 -14.64 -2.79
CA SER A 102 -12.72 -15.54 -2.21
C SER A 102 -12.74 -15.55 -0.67
N ASN A 103 -11.63 -15.22 -0.04
CA ASN A 103 -11.49 -15.14 1.42
C ASN A 103 -11.61 -13.73 1.99
N TRP A 104 -11.94 -12.74 1.17
CA TRP A 104 -12.04 -11.36 1.60
C TRP A 104 -13.37 -11.04 2.27
N LEU A 105 -13.28 -10.37 3.40
CA LEU A 105 -14.36 -9.67 4.06
C LEU A 105 -14.17 -8.17 3.76
N ARG A 106 -14.90 -7.66 2.80
CA ARG A 106 -14.83 -6.24 2.41
C ARG A 106 -15.52 -5.38 3.45
N ILE A 107 -14.82 -4.37 3.93
CA ILE A 107 -15.34 -3.40 4.91
C ILE A 107 -15.68 -2.10 4.18
N ASP A 108 -16.90 -1.62 4.41
CA ASP A 108 -17.37 -0.33 3.87
C ASP A 108 -16.55 0.84 4.44
N GLN A 109 -16.36 1.90 3.65
CA GLN A 109 -15.62 3.10 4.06
C GLN A 109 -16.18 3.77 5.32
N ASN A 110 -17.49 3.66 5.57
CA ASN A 110 -18.11 4.18 6.79
C ASN A 110 -17.61 3.45 8.05
N ILE A 111 -17.11 2.22 7.90
CA ILE A 111 -16.50 1.42 8.98
C ILE A 111 -15.01 1.65 9.02
N GLY A 112 -14.36 1.68 7.84
CA GLY A 112 -12.93 1.92 7.79
C GLY A 112 -12.33 1.83 6.39
N THR A 113 -11.19 2.47 6.27
CA THR A 113 -10.38 2.47 5.05
C THR A 113 -8.90 2.56 5.41
N VAL A 114 -8.03 2.42 4.42
CA VAL A 114 -6.58 2.65 4.59
C VAL A 114 -6.16 3.90 3.84
N LEU A 115 -5.54 4.81 4.57
CA LEU A 115 -4.98 6.05 4.07
C LEU A 115 -3.54 5.79 3.62
N HIS A 116 -3.24 6.00 2.36
CA HIS A 116 -1.92 5.80 1.78
C HIS A 116 -1.25 7.14 1.48
N PHE A 117 -0.22 7.46 2.23
CA PHE A 117 0.43 8.78 2.25
C PHE A 117 1.47 8.96 1.14
N GLN A 118 1.87 7.91 0.45
CA GLN A 118 2.90 7.97 -0.59
C GLN A 118 2.70 9.09 -1.61
N PHE A 119 1.44 9.35 -1.97
CA PHE A 119 1.08 10.31 -3.02
C PHE A 119 0.84 11.72 -2.49
N ALA A 120 0.77 11.90 -1.17
CA ALA A 120 0.56 13.20 -0.53
C ALA A 120 1.77 14.11 -0.75
N ALA A 121 2.98 13.57 -0.56
CA ALA A 121 4.24 14.24 -0.89
C ALA A 121 4.63 13.94 -2.34
N TYR A 122 4.03 14.64 -3.29
CA TYR A 122 4.06 14.29 -4.70
C TYR A 122 5.47 14.23 -5.31
N ASN A 123 6.39 15.08 -4.89
CA ASN A 123 7.77 15.05 -5.37
C ASN A 123 8.48 13.74 -4.94
N ASN A 124 8.27 13.31 -3.71
CA ASN A 124 8.81 12.04 -3.22
C ASN A 124 8.20 10.86 -3.97
N PHE A 125 6.90 10.95 -4.27
CA PHE A 125 6.22 9.97 -5.09
C PHE A 125 6.81 9.87 -6.50
N GLN A 126 7.01 10.99 -7.19
CA GLN A 126 7.62 11.00 -8.53
C GLN A 126 9.02 10.38 -8.51
N LEU A 127 9.83 10.70 -7.50
CA LEU A 127 11.14 10.13 -7.33
C LEU A 127 11.09 8.61 -7.12
N LYS A 128 10.24 8.13 -6.20
CA LYS A 128 10.04 6.71 -5.92
C LYS A 128 9.57 5.94 -7.17
N GLN A 129 8.64 6.52 -7.94
CA GLN A 129 8.15 5.90 -9.18
C GLN A 129 9.22 5.86 -10.28
N SER A 130 10.04 6.89 -10.38
CA SER A 130 11.19 6.88 -11.29
C SER A 130 12.17 5.78 -10.93
N TRP A 131 12.41 5.56 -9.65
CA TRP A 131 13.25 4.50 -9.12
C TRP A 131 12.71 3.10 -9.45
N PHE A 132 11.42 2.87 -9.20
CA PHE A 132 10.76 1.60 -9.55
C PHE A 132 10.79 1.35 -11.05
N ARG A 133 10.53 2.37 -11.86
CA ARG A 133 10.63 2.27 -13.32
C ARG A 133 12.02 1.84 -13.75
N CYS A 134 13.07 2.46 -13.25
CA CYS A 134 14.45 2.06 -13.55
C CYS A 134 14.75 0.62 -13.13
N SER A 135 14.31 0.23 -11.94
CA SER A 135 14.50 -1.12 -11.42
C SER A 135 13.79 -2.16 -12.29
N GLU A 136 12.53 -1.93 -12.66
CA GLU A 136 11.78 -2.85 -13.53
C GLU A 136 12.38 -2.95 -14.94
N LEU A 137 12.84 -1.83 -15.50
CA LEU A 137 13.52 -1.83 -16.81
C LEU A 137 14.77 -2.71 -16.82
N ILE A 138 15.51 -2.76 -15.70
CA ILE A 138 16.68 -3.62 -15.57
C ILE A 138 16.30 -5.09 -15.42
N GLN A 139 15.23 -5.37 -14.66
CA GLN A 139 14.83 -6.74 -14.34
C GLN A 139 14.04 -7.43 -15.47
N ALA A 140 13.37 -6.66 -16.32
CA ALA A 140 12.52 -7.17 -17.38
C ALA A 140 12.85 -6.52 -18.74
N PRO A 141 14.05 -6.73 -19.30
CA PRO A 141 14.42 -6.19 -20.59
C PRO A 141 13.47 -6.72 -21.69
N GLY A 142 13.13 -5.84 -22.64
CA GLY A 142 12.17 -6.16 -23.73
C GLY A 142 10.70 -5.82 -23.40
N THR A 143 10.43 -5.28 -22.21
CA THR A 143 9.09 -4.86 -21.79
C THR A 143 9.00 -3.34 -21.57
N GLU A 144 9.92 -2.58 -22.12
CA GLU A 144 10.09 -1.13 -21.88
C GLU A 144 8.84 -0.32 -22.17
N ALA A 145 8.10 -0.66 -23.23
CA ALA A 145 6.88 0.04 -23.59
C ALA A 145 5.79 -0.11 -22.51
N ALA A 146 5.61 -1.31 -21.97
CA ALA A 146 4.64 -1.59 -20.92
C ALA A 146 5.05 -0.91 -19.59
N ILE A 147 6.32 -0.97 -19.23
CA ILE A 147 6.87 -0.33 -18.04
C ILE A 147 6.70 1.19 -18.15
N ASN A 148 7.06 1.78 -19.28
CA ASN A 148 6.91 3.21 -19.51
C ASN A 148 5.44 3.64 -19.45
N ALA A 149 4.52 2.87 -20.02
CA ALA A 149 3.09 3.16 -19.92
C ALA A 149 2.59 3.09 -18.47
N LYS A 150 3.01 2.10 -17.70
CA LYS A 150 2.67 1.95 -16.28
C LYS A 150 3.07 3.17 -15.45
N TYR A 151 4.27 3.69 -15.67
CA TYR A 151 4.81 4.80 -14.89
C TYR A 151 4.52 6.19 -15.46
N SER A 152 4.10 6.32 -16.73
CA SER A 152 3.73 7.61 -17.33
C SER A 152 2.50 8.24 -16.71
N ILE A 153 1.61 7.44 -16.13
CA ILE A 153 0.39 7.90 -15.46
C ILE A 153 0.70 8.84 -14.29
N THR A 154 1.90 8.79 -13.74
CA THR A 154 2.35 9.66 -12.65
C THR A 154 2.76 11.06 -13.13
N LEU A 155 2.96 11.23 -14.43
CA LEU A 155 3.41 12.47 -15.04
C LEU A 155 2.26 13.32 -15.64
N LEU A 156 1.08 12.73 -15.80
CA LEU A 156 0.00 13.31 -16.60
C LEU A 156 -1.05 14.08 -15.77
N ASP A 157 -0.80 14.37 -14.51
CA ASP A 157 -1.87 14.57 -13.55
C ASP A 157 -2.12 15.98 -13.08
N ASP A 158 -2.70 16.79 -13.93
CA ASP A 158 -3.35 18.03 -13.49
C ASP A 158 -4.90 17.93 -13.37
N ASN A 159 -5.50 16.81 -13.82
CA ASN A 159 -6.96 16.64 -13.89
C ASN A 159 -7.47 15.32 -13.27
N VAL A 160 -6.98 14.93 -12.12
CA VAL A 160 -7.56 13.79 -11.39
C VAL A 160 -8.78 14.22 -10.58
N GLY A 161 -9.82 13.40 -10.59
CA GLY A 161 -10.92 13.56 -9.64
C GLY A 161 -10.44 13.41 -8.21
N LEU A 162 -10.69 14.41 -7.38
CA LEU A 162 -10.36 14.40 -5.96
C LEU A 162 -11.63 14.49 -5.11
N LYS A 163 -11.59 13.86 -3.95
CA LYS A 163 -12.62 13.98 -2.93
C LYS A 163 -11.97 14.30 -1.60
N GLU A 164 -12.60 15.18 -0.85
CA GLU A 164 -12.18 15.49 0.52
C GLU A 164 -12.50 14.33 1.45
N MET A 165 -11.56 14.02 2.35
CA MET A 165 -11.77 13.00 3.37
C MET A 165 -12.68 13.54 4.48
N PRO A 166 -13.62 12.73 4.98
CA PRO A 166 -14.32 13.05 6.23
C PRO A 166 -13.32 13.25 7.38
N GLU A 167 -13.49 14.29 8.15
CA GLU A 167 -12.59 14.62 9.28
C GLU A 167 -12.41 13.45 10.25
N VAL A 168 -13.48 12.70 10.50
CA VAL A 168 -13.46 11.51 11.38
C VAL A 168 -12.47 10.43 10.94
N TRP A 169 -12.01 10.42 9.69
CA TRP A 169 -11.05 9.44 9.22
C TRP A 169 -9.62 9.74 9.67
N TYR A 170 -9.29 11.02 9.89
CA TYR A 170 -7.93 11.44 10.24
C TYR A 170 -7.84 12.20 11.57
N GLU A 171 -8.96 12.40 12.26
CA GLU A 171 -8.98 13.01 13.59
C GLU A 171 -8.05 12.23 14.55
N GLY A 172 -7.13 12.93 15.19
CA GLY A 172 -6.16 12.33 16.12
C GLY A 172 -5.03 11.53 15.46
N ILE A 173 -5.02 11.38 14.12
CA ILE A 173 -3.86 10.84 13.41
C ILE A 173 -2.83 11.98 13.29
N PRO A 174 -1.59 11.79 13.80
CA PRO A 174 -0.54 12.77 13.57
C PRO A 174 -0.23 12.83 12.08
N MET A 175 -0.75 13.86 11.41
CA MET A 175 -0.45 14.06 10.01
C MET A 175 1.04 14.35 9.81
N PRO A 176 1.69 13.70 8.84
CA PRO A 176 3.10 13.97 8.59
C PRO A 176 3.28 15.43 8.22
N THR A 177 4.16 16.13 8.94
CA THR A 177 4.68 17.41 8.49
C THR A 177 5.70 17.12 7.41
N VAL A 178 5.25 16.91 6.18
CA VAL A 178 6.18 16.61 5.09
C VAL A 178 6.45 17.87 4.31
N GLY A 179 7.66 18.37 4.54
CA GLY A 179 8.36 19.06 3.48
C GLY A 179 9.07 18.01 2.59
N TYR A 180 9.21 18.29 1.33
CA TYR A 180 10.22 17.67 0.50
C TYR A 180 11.58 17.79 1.22
N ASP A 181 12.23 16.65 1.47
CA ASP A 181 13.61 16.64 1.96
C ASP A 181 14.55 16.47 0.77
N PRO A 182 15.14 17.57 0.27
CA PRO A 182 16.05 17.50 -0.85
C PRO A 182 17.31 16.69 -0.52
N GLU A 183 17.74 16.68 0.75
CA GLU A 183 18.92 15.92 1.16
C GLU A 183 18.67 14.41 1.07
N TRP A 184 17.44 13.94 1.37
CA TRP A 184 17.11 12.54 1.23
C TRP A 184 17.18 12.08 -0.24
N GLY A 185 16.68 12.91 -1.16
CA GLY A 185 16.78 12.66 -2.61
C GLY A 185 18.22 12.63 -3.09
N GLU A 186 19.03 13.61 -2.68
CA GLU A 186 20.45 13.69 -3.03
C GLU A 186 21.26 12.54 -2.45
N GLN A 187 21.04 12.18 -1.19
CA GLN A 187 21.71 11.05 -0.54
C GLN A 187 21.36 9.72 -1.20
N SER A 188 20.10 9.52 -1.61
CA SER A 188 19.68 8.30 -2.31
C SER A 188 20.32 8.17 -3.67
N PHE A 189 20.50 9.27 -4.40
CA PHE A 189 21.20 9.26 -5.69
C PHE A 189 22.74 9.27 -5.54
N ALA A 190 23.27 9.82 -4.45
CA ALA A 190 24.72 9.80 -4.18
C ALA A 190 25.23 8.40 -3.79
N ARG A 191 24.36 7.51 -3.35
CA ARG A 191 24.71 6.13 -3.04
C ARG A 191 24.85 5.27 -4.31
N LYS A 192 25.88 5.58 -5.10
CA LYS A 192 26.26 4.84 -6.31
C LYS A 192 26.57 3.37 -6.04
N ASP A 193 26.91 3.03 -4.80
CA ASP A 193 27.15 1.66 -4.33
C ASP A 193 25.89 0.79 -4.33
N LEU A 194 24.68 1.41 -4.23
CA LEU A 194 23.42 0.70 -4.30
C LEU A 194 22.88 0.51 -5.73
N LEU A 195 23.53 1.08 -6.73
CA LEU A 195 23.09 1.09 -8.11
C LEU A 195 24.13 0.50 -9.08
N PRO A 196 24.75 -0.66 -8.82
CA PRO A 196 25.87 -1.15 -9.62
C PRO A 196 25.52 -1.49 -11.08
N GLY A 197 24.24 -1.46 -11.46
CA GLY A 197 23.76 -1.79 -12.82
C GLY A 197 23.18 -0.64 -13.62
N ILE A 198 22.91 0.52 -13.03
CA ILE A 198 22.17 1.61 -13.69
C ILE A 198 23.07 2.56 -14.49
N MET A 199 24.37 2.54 -14.24
CA MET A 199 25.33 3.49 -14.80
C MET A 199 26.40 2.83 -15.72
N LYS A 200 26.04 1.76 -16.40
CA LYS A 200 26.87 1.22 -17.50
C LYS A 200 26.17 1.40 -18.83
#